data_69e25fe8182602fdd7999fddc15e5dd3
#
_entry.id   69e25fe8182602fdd7999fddc15e5dd3
#
_cell.length_a   1.000
_cell.length_b   1.000
_cell.length_c   1.000
_cell.angle_alpha   90.00
_cell.angle_beta   90.00
_cell.angle_gamma   90.00
#
_symmetry.space_group_name_H-M   'P 1'
#
loop_
_entity.id
_entity.type
_entity.pdbx_description
1 polymer ?
#
loop_
_entity_poly.entity_id
_entity_poly.type
_entity_poly.pdbx_seq_one_letter_code
_entity_poly.pdbx_strand_id
1 'polypeptide(L)'
;DWQSMPYKEKSQYEEFQKITILAQNAGIPKLIIDEAMVVHKKLSEAKTFRGCNRDGIIAATIYISCRINNYPRSAKEIATIFFLDYTSATKGCKNATTIINELEHSLCNSDKTLFTKTTPSSFIERYCSKLGINNELTKLCKFIALIIEKKDLIPENTPHSIAAGIVYYIAQLCNLNICKK
;
A
#
# COMPACT_ATOMS: atom_id res chain seq x y z
N ASP A 1 29.03 -17.95 -0.08
CA ASP A 1 29.39 -17.91 1.34
C ASP A 1 29.06 -16.52 1.90
N TRP A 2 28.29 -16.45 3.01
CA TRP A 2 27.82 -15.16 3.59
C TRP A 2 28.98 -14.20 3.93
N GLN A 3 30.10 -14.75 4.35
CA GLN A 3 31.28 -13.94 4.73
C GLN A 3 31.97 -13.28 3.54
N SER A 4 31.91 -13.88 2.36
CA SER A 4 32.55 -13.38 1.13
C SER A 4 31.67 -12.41 0.33
N MET A 5 30.39 -12.23 0.71
CA MET A 5 29.44 -11.37 0.01
C MET A 5 29.79 -9.89 0.20
N PRO A 6 29.81 -9.07 -0.87
CA PRO A 6 30.02 -7.63 -0.78
C PRO A 6 29.02 -6.94 0.14
N TYR A 7 29.44 -5.90 0.88
CA TYR A 7 28.60 -5.18 1.83
C TYR A 7 27.26 -4.71 1.25
N LYS A 8 27.27 -4.23 -0.01
CA LYS A 8 26.06 -3.76 -0.70
C LYS A 8 25.04 -4.89 -0.91
N GLU A 9 25.52 -6.06 -1.32
CA GLU A 9 24.66 -7.24 -1.54
C GLU A 9 24.11 -7.79 -0.23
N LYS A 10 24.94 -7.82 0.82
CA LYS A 10 24.56 -8.21 2.16
C LYS A 10 23.44 -7.33 2.71
N SER A 11 23.62 -6.02 2.59
CA SER A 11 22.61 -5.03 2.99
C SER A 11 21.29 -5.19 2.22
N GLN A 12 21.36 -5.44 0.91
CA GLN A 12 20.17 -5.67 0.08
C GLN A 12 19.45 -6.98 0.46
N TYR A 13 20.19 -8.01 0.78
CA TYR A 13 19.63 -9.28 1.24
C TYR A 13 18.88 -9.14 2.57
N GLU A 14 19.45 -8.40 3.53
CA GLU A 14 18.80 -8.11 4.81
C GLU A 14 17.50 -7.32 4.62
N GLU A 15 17.49 -6.35 3.70
CA GLU A 15 16.29 -5.59 3.35
C GLU A 15 15.22 -6.47 2.70
N PHE A 16 15.61 -7.38 1.82
CA PHE A 16 14.70 -8.35 1.21
C PHE A 16 14.08 -9.29 2.25
N GLN A 17 14.88 -9.79 3.20
CA GLN A 17 14.34 -10.58 4.31
C GLN A 17 13.37 -9.77 5.15
N LYS A 18 13.68 -8.52 5.49
CA LYS A 18 12.80 -7.63 6.25
C LYS A 18 11.46 -7.44 5.52
N ILE A 19 11.49 -7.11 4.22
CA ILE A 19 10.29 -6.96 3.40
C ILE A 19 9.46 -8.25 3.43
N THR A 20 10.10 -9.39 3.17
CA THR A 20 9.43 -10.69 3.10
C THR A 20 8.73 -11.04 4.42
N ILE A 21 9.45 -10.99 5.54
CA ILE A 21 8.93 -11.38 6.85
C ILE A 21 7.77 -10.48 7.27
N LEU A 22 7.93 -9.15 7.17
CA LEU A 22 6.90 -8.21 7.60
C LEU A 22 5.65 -8.26 6.71
N ALA A 23 5.83 -8.42 5.40
CA ALA A 23 4.72 -8.51 4.47
C ALA A 23 3.97 -9.85 4.62
N GLN A 24 4.66 -10.98 4.81
CA GLN A 24 4.04 -12.27 5.07
C GLN A 24 3.23 -12.26 6.38
N ASN A 25 3.77 -11.70 7.45
CA ASN A 25 3.07 -11.56 8.72
C ASN A 25 1.79 -10.70 8.60
N ALA A 26 1.77 -9.76 7.66
CA ALA A 26 0.60 -8.94 7.35
C ALA A 26 -0.38 -9.61 6.37
N GLY A 27 -0.13 -10.86 5.96
CA GLY A 27 -0.98 -11.59 5.02
C GLY A 27 -0.93 -11.04 3.58
N ILE A 28 0.20 -10.45 3.16
CA ILE A 28 0.37 -9.97 1.79
C ILE A 28 0.75 -11.15 0.89
N PRO A 29 0.07 -11.31 -0.27
CA PRO A 29 0.36 -12.38 -1.21
C PRO A 29 1.81 -12.37 -1.73
N LYS A 30 2.36 -13.56 -1.97
CA LYS A 30 3.74 -13.72 -2.45
C LYS A 30 4.00 -12.93 -3.75
N LEU A 31 3.06 -12.90 -4.68
CA LEU A 31 3.16 -12.13 -5.91
C LEU A 31 3.51 -10.65 -5.66
N ILE A 32 2.85 -10.03 -4.69
CA ILE A 32 3.09 -8.63 -4.32
C ILE A 32 4.47 -8.48 -3.66
N ILE A 33 4.90 -9.46 -2.87
CA ILE A 33 6.22 -9.45 -2.23
C ILE A 33 7.33 -9.59 -3.29
N ASP A 34 7.17 -10.50 -4.24
CA ASP A 34 8.14 -10.68 -5.33
C ASP A 34 8.25 -9.41 -6.19
N GLU A 35 7.12 -8.75 -6.50
CA GLU A 35 7.12 -7.45 -7.18
C GLU A 35 7.81 -6.36 -6.34
N ALA A 36 7.64 -6.37 -5.02
CA ALA A 36 8.29 -5.42 -4.13
C ALA A 36 9.82 -5.54 -4.15
N MET A 37 10.36 -6.75 -4.36
CA MET A 37 11.81 -6.95 -4.53
C MET A 37 12.31 -6.29 -5.81
N VAL A 38 11.54 -6.38 -6.91
CA VAL A 38 11.89 -5.73 -8.19
C VAL A 38 11.86 -4.21 -8.02
N VAL A 39 10.82 -3.68 -7.38
CA VAL A 39 10.70 -2.24 -7.09
C VAL A 39 11.85 -1.78 -6.19
N HIS A 40 12.20 -2.55 -5.14
CA HIS A 40 13.30 -2.22 -4.24
C HIS A 40 14.64 -2.12 -5.01
N LYS A 41 14.90 -3.07 -5.90
CA LYS A 41 16.12 -3.05 -6.72
C LYS A 41 16.18 -1.79 -7.57
N LYS A 42 15.11 -1.45 -8.29
CA LYS A 42 15.01 -0.21 -9.09
C LYS A 42 15.30 1.03 -8.25
N LEU A 43 14.71 1.15 -7.05
CA LEU A 43 14.90 2.30 -6.17
C LEU A 43 16.33 2.40 -5.61
N SER A 44 16.93 1.26 -5.23
CA SER A 44 18.29 1.23 -4.67
C SER A 44 19.38 1.46 -5.71
N GLU A 45 19.12 1.18 -6.99
CA GLU A 45 19.99 1.52 -8.10
C GLU A 45 19.92 3.02 -8.46
N ALA A 46 18.72 3.60 -8.37
CA ALA A 46 18.50 5.01 -8.69
C ALA A 46 19.09 5.96 -7.66
N LYS A 47 18.97 5.63 -6.37
CA LYS A 47 19.39 6.53 -5.28
C LYS A 47 19.76 5.78 -4.02
N THR A 48 20.79 6.27 -3.32
CA THR A 48 21.18 5.75 -2.00
C THR A 48 20.41 6.47 -0.89
N PHE A 49 19.74 5.71 -0.01
CA PHE A 49 18.99 6.22 1.13
C PHE A 49 19.69 5.86 2.45
N ARG A 50 19.50 6.70 3.49
CA ARG A 50 20.11 6.49 4.82
C ARG A 50 19.09 6.77 5.94
N GLY A 51 19.26 6.11 7.07
CA GLY A 51 18.45 6.31 8.28
C GLY A 51 16.95 6.09 8.05
N CYS A 52 16.10 6.86 8.71
CA CYS A 52 14.64 6.75 8.64
C CYS A 52 14.08 6.87 7.20
N ASN A 53 14.77 7.59 6.31
CA ASN A 53 14.36 7.66 4.90
C ASN A 53 14.51 6.30 4.21
N ARG A 54 15.54 5.52 4.57
CA ARG A 54 15.75 4.17 4.03
C ARG A 54 14.62 3.23 4.46
N ASP A 55 14.25 3.21 5.73
CA ASP A 55 13.14 2.38 6.21
C ASP A 55 11.81 2.76 5.56
N GLY A 56 11.56 4.06 5.39
CA GLY A 56 10.39 4.56 4.66
C GLY A 56 10.36 4.11 3.19
N ILE A 57 11.50 4.08 2.50
CA ILE A 57 11.60 3.59 1.12
C ILE A 57 11.40 2.08 1.05
N ILE A 58 12.00 1.31 1.98
CA ILE A 58 11.78 -0.13 2.07
C ILE A 58 10.29 -0.45 2.23
N ALA A 59 9.62 0.24 3.14
CA ALA A 59 8.18 0.08 3.34
C ALA A 59 7.36 0.49 2.10
N ALA A 60 7.80 1.54 1.39
CA ALA A 60 7.14 2.02 0.18
C ALA A 60 7.17 1.04 -0.99
N THR A 61 8.11 0.08 -1.01
CA THR A 61 8.14 -0.96 -2.05
C THR A 61 6.85 -1.79 -2.03
N ILE A 62 6.39 -2.20 -0.86
CA ILE A 62 5.11 -2.91 -0.70
C ILE A 62 3.93 -2.01 -1.06
N TYR A 63 3.95 -0.71 -0.68
CA TYR A 63 2.92 0.24 -1.08
C TYR A 63 2.75 0.32 -2.60
N ILE A 64 3.86 0.44 -3.32
CA ILE A 64 3.90 0.53 -4.78
C ILE A 64 3.42 -0.77 -5.41
N SER A 65 3.94 -1.91 -4.96
CA SER A 65 3.58 -3.23 -5.50
C SER A 65 2.11 -3.57 -5.26
N CYS A 66 1.54 -3.17 -4.12
CA CYS A 66 0.11 -3.27 -3.87
C CYS A 66 -0.71 -2.46 -4.89
N ARG A 67 -0.25 -1.26 -5.27
CA ARG A 67 -0.92 -0.42 -6.28
C ARG A 67 -0.82 -1.00 -7.69
N ILE A 68 0.34 -1.54 -8.06
CA ILE A 68 0.54 -2.21 -9.36
C ILE A 68 -0.42 -3.39 -9.49
N ASN A 69 -0.58 -4.17 -8.44
CA ASN A 69 -1.42 -5.38 -8.43
C ASN A 69 -2.89 -5.10 -8.08
N ASN A 70 -3.36 -3.87 -8.13
CA ASN A 70 -4.75 -3.48 -7.85
C ASN A 70 -5.26 -3.86 -6.44
N TYR A 71 -4.34 -3.95 -5.46
CA TYR A 71 -4.62 -4.19 -4.04
C TYR A 71 -4.09 -3.05 -3.16
N PRO A 72 -4.52 -1.79 -3.36
CA PRO A 72 -3.91 -0.65 -2.71
C PRO A 72 -4.00 -0.73 -1.19
N ARG A 73 -2.90 -0.39 -0.52
CA ARG A 73 -2.81 -0.18 0.93
C ARG A 73 -2.62 1.30 1.20
N SER A 74 -3.18 1.81 2.29
CA SER A 74 -2.91 3.19 2.71
C SER A 74 -1.51 3.31 3.33
N ALA A 75 -0.94 4.51 3.32
CA ALA A 75 0.35 4.76 4.00
C ALA A 75 0.29 4.44 5.51
N LYS A 76 -0.89 4.57 6.13
CA LYS A 76 -1.12 4.20 7.54
C LYS A 76 -1.04 2.69 7.75
N GLU A 77 -1.63 1.88 6.85
CA GLU A 77 -1.48 0.42 6.91
C GLU A 77 -0.02 -0.01 6.71
N ILE A 78 0.69 0.63 5.78
CA ILE A 78 2.12 0.38 5.56
C ILE A 78 2.95 0.75 6.79
N ALA A 79 2.68 1.89 7.43
CA ALA A 79 3.33 2.29 8.67
C ALA A 79 3.17 1.22 9.76
N THR A 80 1.97 0.68 9.93
CA THR A 80 1.68 -0.38 10.91
C THR A 80 2.43 -1.69 10.57
N ILE A 81 2.48 -2.09 9.31
CA ILE A 81 3.15 -3.32 8.86
C ILE A 81 4.66 -3.25 9.12
N PHE A 82 5.28 -2.10 8.89
CA PHE A 82 6.72 -1.90 9.00
C PHE A 82 7.16 -1.29 10.33
N PHE A 83 6.25 -1.09 11.27
CA PHE A 83 6.50 -0.48 12.59
C PHE A 83 7.16 0.91 12.48
N LEU A 84 6.67 1.72 11.51
CA LEU A 84 7.13 3.08 11.27
C LEU A 84 6.11 4.09 11.78
N ASP A 85 6.58 5.32 12.04
CA ASP A 85 5.68 6.44 12.22
C ASP A 85 4.98 6.81 10.90
N TYR A 86 3.78 7.35 11.00
CA TYR A 86 2.96 7.69 9.83
C TYR A 86 3.63 8.69 8.89
N THR A 87 4.38 9.66 9.46
CA THR A 87 5.06 10.69 8.66
C THR A 87 6.20 10.11 7.83
N SER A 88 7.02 9.20 8.40
CA SER A 88 8.09 8.51 7.70
C SER A 88 7.55 7.60 6.60
N ALA A 89 6.49 6.83 6.87
CA ALA A 89 5.85 6.00 5.87
C ALA A 89 5.26 6.84 4.72
N THR A 90 4.58 7.94 5.02
CA THR A 90 3.99 8.84 4.01
C THR A 90 5.06 9.50 3.14
N LYS A 91 6.14 9.98 3.76
CA LYS A 91 7.29 10.55 3.03
C LYS A 91 7.95 9.49 2.15
N GLY A 92 8.17 8.28 2.69
CA GLY A 92 8.72 7.15 1.94
C GLY A 92 7.89 6.80 0.71
N CYS A 93 6.56 6.67 0.88
CA CYS A 93 5.64 6.39 -0.23
C CYS A 93 5.67 7.48 -1.32
N LYS A 94 5.66 8.76 -0.91
CA LYS A 94 5.76 9.89 -1.86
C LYS A 94 7.10 9.88 -2.61
N ASN A 95 8.21 9.80 -1.88
CA ASN A 95 9.54 9.81 -2.46
C ASN A 95 9.75 8.65 -3.43
N ALA A 96 9.36 7.44 -3.05
CA ALA A 96 9.49 6.26 -3.90
C ALA A 96 8.67 6.39 -5.19
N THR A 97 7.43 6.89 -5.09
CA THR A 97 6.59 7.14 -6.27
C THR A 97 7.20 8.20 -7.19
N THR A 98 7.74 9.28 -6.63
CA THR A 98 8.41 10.34 -7.42
C THR A 98 9.62 9.79 -8.16
N ILE A 99 10.47 9.00 -7.48
CA ILE A 99 11.68 8.42 -8.11
C ILE A 99 11.30 7.47 -9.25
N ILE A 100 10.29 6.62 -9.07
CA ILE A 100 9.85 5.74 -10.16
C ILE A 100 9.33 6.56 -11.34
N ASN A 101 8.52 7.58 -11.10
CA ASN A 101 8.03 8.46 -12.16
C ASN A 101 9.18 9.18 -12.88
N GLU A 102 10.21 9.63 -12.17
CA GLU A 102 11.40 10.23 -12.74
C GLU A 102 12.19 9.25 -13.62
N LEU A 103 12.42 8.02 -13.13
CA LEU A 103 13.12 6.97 -13.87
C LEU A 103 12.39 6.58 -15.16
N GLU A 104 11.07 6.57 -15.11
CA GLU A 104 10.22 6.14 -16.23
C GLU A 104 9.75 7.31 -17.11
N HIS A 105 10.18 8.55 -16.82
CA HIS A 105 9.74 9.73 -17.56
C HIS A 105 10.08 9.64 -19.07
N SER A 106 11.24 9.10 -19.40
CA SER A 106 11.73 8.94 -20.77
C SER A 106 11.25 7.67 -21.49
N LEU A 107 10.57 6.76 -20.77
CA LEU A 107 10.07 5.51 -21.34
C LEU A 107 8.77 5.71 -22.14
N CYS A 108 8.52 4.82 -23.10
CA CYS A 108 7.23 4.77 -23.77
C CYS A 108 6.10 4.45 -22.79
N ASN A 109 4.88 4.89 -23.10
CA ASN A 109 3.72 4.66 -22.18
C ASN A 109 3.43 3.18 -21.91
N SER A 110 3.80 2.27 -22.82
CA SER A 110 3.71 0.82 -22.65
C SER A 110 4.64 0.26 -21.56
N ASP A 111 5.77 0.93 -21.32
CA ASP A 111 6.83 0.44 -20.45
C ASP A 111 6.82 1.10 -19.06
N LYS A 112 5.93 2.07 -18.88
CA LYS A 112 5.75 2.77 -17.59
C LYS A 112 4.98 1.91 -16.60
N THR A 113 5.38 1.99 -15.33
CA THR A 113 4.64 1.38 -14.23
C THR A 113 3.24 1.99 -14.13
N LEU A 114 2.22 1.22 -14.47
CA LEU A 114 0.83 1.67 -14.37
C LEU A 114 0.36 1.63 -12.92
N PHE A 115 0.30 2.79 -12.30
CA PHE A 115 -0.35 2.92 -10.99
C PHE A 115 -1.86 2.93 -11.18
N THR A 116 -2.55 1.88 -10.73
CA THR A 116 -4.01 1.87 -10.72
C THR A 116 -4.56 3.04 -9.88
N LYS A 117 -5.61 3.67 -10.40
CA LYS A 117 -6.33 4.71 -9.65
C LYS A 117 -6.90 4.10 -8.37
N THR A 118 -6.52 4.64 -7.25
CA THR A 118 -7.01 4.17 -5.95
C THR A 118 -8.43 4.68 -5.72
N THR A 119 -9.40 3.77 -5.62
CA THR A 119 -10.81 4.09 -5.38
C THR A 119 -11.24 3.66 -3.97
N PRO A 120 -12.29 4.24 -3.38
CA PRO A 120 -12.83 3.78 -2.10
C PRO A 120 -13.22 2.29 -2.13
N SER A 121 -13.76 1.81 -3.25
CA SER A 121 -14.16 0.42 -3.44
C SER A 121 -13.01 -0.57 -3.24
N SER A 122 -11.78 -0.18 -3.58
CA SER A 122 -10.58 -1.01 -3.43
C SER A 122 -10.22 -1.37 -1.98
N PHE A 123 -10.72 -0.61 -1.00
CA PHE A 123 -10.47 -0.84 0.43
C PHE A 123 -11.60 -1.57 1.14
N ILE A 124 -12.84 -1.44 0.66
CA ILE A 124 -14.05 -1.91 1.35
C ILE A 124 -14.01 -3.40 1.66
N GLU A 125 -13.66 -4.23 0.68
CA GLU A 125 -13.65 -5.68 0.85
C GLU A 125 -12.72 -6.12 1.99
N ARG A 126 -11.52 -5.54 2.05
CA ARG A 126 -10.56 -5.82 3.10
C ARG A 126 -11.03 -5.32 4.47
N TYR A 127 -11.66 -4.14 4.52
CA TYR A 127 -12.18 -3.59 5.78
C TYR A 127 -13.36 -4.40 6.29
N CYS A 128 -14.29 -4.77 5.42
CA CYS A 128 -15.42 -5.63 5.77
C CYS A 128 -14.96 -7.02 6.24
N SER A 129 -14.00 -7.64 5.55
CA SER A 129 -13.43 -8.93 5.93
C SER A 129 -12.77 -8.87 7.33
N LYS A 130 -12.00 -7.82 7.63
CA LYS A 130 -11.39 -7.64 8.95
C LYS A 130 -12.40 -7.48 10.08
N LEU A 131 -13.56 -6.94 9.78
CA LEU A 131 -14.64 -6.68 10.74
C LEU A 131 -15.67 -7.81 10.79
N GLY A 132 -15.49 -8.88 10.01
CA GLY A 132 -16.44 -10.00 9.94
C GLY A 132 -17.79 -9.62 9.34
N ILE A 133 -17.86 -8.56 8.52
CA ILE A 133 -19.09 -8.12 7.86
C ILE A 133 -19.42 -9.08 6.72
N ASN A 134 -20.68 -9.46 6.59
CA ASN A 134 -21.14 -10.42 5.59
C ASN A 134 -21.00 -9.87 4.15
N ASN A 135 -21.09 -10.77 3.17
CA ASN A 135 -20.87 -10.45 1.76
C ASN A 135 -21.95 -9.51 1.17
N GLU A 136 -23.18 -9.59 1.65
CA GLU A 136 -24.28 -8.74 1.17
C GLU A 136 -24.06 -7.28 1.57
N LEU A 137 -23.73 -7.03 2.84
CA LEU A 137 -23.39 -5.69 3.32
C LEU A 137 -22.10 -5.18 2.67
N THR A 138 -21.14 -6.05 2.38
CA THR A 138 -19.93 -5.68 1.64
C THR A 138 -20.27 -5.19 0.22
N LYS A 139 -21.18 -5.87 -0.48
CA LYS A 139 -21.68 -5.43 -1.78
C LYS A 139 -22.40 -4.08 -1.71
N LEU A 140 -23.21 -3.90 -0.67
CA LEU A 140 -23.89 -2.60 -0.41
C LEU A 140 -22.87 -1.49 -0.18
N CYS A 141 -21.85 -1.70 0.63
CA CYS A 141 -20.78 -0.73 0.85
C CYS A 141 -20.06 -0.37 -0.46
N LYS A 142 -19.74 -1.37 -1.31
CA LYS A 142 -19.13 -1.14 -2.63
C LYS A 142 -20.05 -0.33 -3.55
N PHE A 143 -21.34 -0.62 -3.56
CA PHE A 143 -22.32 0.14 -4.34
C PHE A 143 -22.41 1.60 -3.91
N ILE A 144 -22.44 1.87 -2.62
CA ILE A 144 -22.42 3.25 -2.08
C ILE A 144 -21.13 3.96 -2.48
N ALA A 145 -19.97 3.28 -2.40
CA ALA A 145 -18.70 3.85 -2.80
C ALA A 145 -18.69 4.27 -4.28
N LEU A 146 -19.26 3.44 -5.16
CA LEU A 146 -19.40 3.75 -6.58
C LEU A 146 -20.30 4.99 -6.82
N ILE A 147 -21.39 5.13 -6.07
CA ILE A 147 -22.26 6.30 -6.17
C ILE A 147 -21.53 7.56 -5.72
N ILE A 148 -20.82 7.51 -4.60
CA ILE A 148 -20.04 8.63 -4.06
C ILE A 148 -18.97 9.07 -5.07
N GLU A 149 -18.24 8.11 -5.64
CA GLU A 149 -17.21 8.40 -6.64
C GLU A 149 -17.81 8.98 -7.93
N LYS A 150 -18.88 8.36 -8.44
CA LYS A 150 -19.53 8.79 -9.70
C LYS A 150 -20.15 10.19 -9.61
N LYS A 151 -20.69 10.56 -8.45
CA LYS A 151 -21.31 11.87 -8.19
C LYS A 151 -20.34 12.89 -7.60
N ASP A 152 -19.10 12.51 -7.34
CA ASP A 152 -18.07 13.35 -6.70
C ASP A 152 -18.56 14.06 -5.43
N LEU A 153 -19.25 13.30 -4.56
CA LEU A 153 -19.92 13.88 -3.39
C LEU A 153 -18.95 14.37 -2.30
N ILE A 154 -17.74 13.79 -2.22
CA ILE A 154 -16.77 14.06 -1.16
C ILE A 154 -15.35 14.14 -1.76
N PRO A 155 -15.06 15.14 -2.63
CA PRO A 155 -13.83 15.19 -3.42
C PRO A 155 -12.57 15.41 -2.56
N GLU A 156 -12.70 16.07 -1.41
CA GLU A 156 -11.54 16.41 -0.55
C GLU A 156 -11.02 15.26 0.31
N ASN A 157 -11.79 14.17 0.42
CA ASN A 157 -11.44 13.06 1.28
C ASN A 157 -10.62 11.99 0.54
N THR A 158 -9.68 11.39 1.27
CA THR A 158 -8.87 10.28 0.71
C THR A 158 -9.73 9.02 0.54
N PRO A 159 -9.49 8.21 -0.52
CA PRO A 159 -10.28 7.01 -0.82
C PRO A 159 -10.41 6.03 0.35
N HIS A 160 -9.34 5.82 1.12
CA HIS A 160 -9.37 4.94 2.28
C HIS A 160 -10.21 5.49 3.44
N SER A 161 -10.26 6.82 3.61
CA SER A 161 -11.10 7.48 4.61
C SER A 161 -12.58 7.37 4.24
N ILE A 162 -12.93 7.57 2.96
CA ILE A 162 -14.29 7.39 2.44
C ILE A 162 -14.74 5.93 2.67
N ALA A 163 -13.89 4.96 2.33
CA ALA A 163 -14.19 3.54 2.53
C ALA A 163 -14.46 3.21 4.01
N ALA A 164 -13.62 3.70 4.91
CA ALA A 164 -13.81 3.50 6.35
C ALA A 164 -15.12 4.14 6.85
N GLY A 165 -15.45 5.34 6.38
CA GLY A 165 -16.70 6.04 6.71
C GLY A 165 -17.93 5.27 6.25
N ILE A 166 -17.92 4.74 5.01
CA ILE A 166 -19.03 3.93 4.47
C ILE A 166 -19.23 2.66 5.31
N VAL A 167 -18.16 1.92 5.56
CA VAL A 167 -18.23 0.67 6.32
C VAL A 167 -18.73 0.92 7.75
N TYR A 168 -18.23 1.97 8.40
CA TYR A 168 -18.69 2.35 9.74
C TYR A 168 -20.16 2.75 9.74
N TYR A 169 -20.62 3.56 8.78
CA TYR A 169 -22.00 4.00 8.67
C TYR A 169 -22.96 2.82 8.49
N ILE A 170 -22.66 1.90 7.58
CA ILE A 170 -23.46 0.69 7.35
C ILE A 170 -23.48 -0.20 8.59
N ALA A 171 -22.34 -0.37 9.26
CA ALA A 171 -22.26 -1.13 10.49
C ALA A 171 -23.17 -0.55 11.60
N GLN A 172 -23.23 0.79 11.73
CA GLN A 172 -24.12 1.45 12.69
C GLN A 172 -25.60 1.27 12.31
N LEU A 173 -25.97 1.41 11.04
CA LEU A 173 -27.34 1.18 10.58
C LEU A 173 -27.82 -0.27 10.83
N CYS A 174 -26.93 -1.23 10.73
CA CYS A 174 -27.22 -2.65 10.97
C CYS A 174 -27.04 -3.07 12.43
N ASN A 175 -26.83 -2.13 13.36
CA ASN A 175 -26.57 -2.40 14.78
C ASN A 175 -25.43 -3.40 15.04
N LEU A 176 -24.40 -3.37 14.18
CA LEU A 176 -23.19 -4.16 14.42
C LEU A 176 -22.35 -3.48 15.50
N ASN A 177 -21.86 -4.23 16.49
CA ASN A 177 -21.02 -3.71 17.57
C ASN A 177 -19.61 -3.34 17.09
N ILE A 178 -19.50 -2.35 16.21
CA ILE A 178 -18.24 -1.84 15.69
C ILE A 178 -17.99 -0.46 16.28
N CYS A 179 -16.90 -0.34 17.06
CA CYS A 179 -16.49 0.91 17.68
C CYS A 179 -15.63 1.73 16.72
N LYS A 180 -15.82 3.05 16.78
CA LYS A 180 -14.93 4.02 16.14
C LYS A 180 -13.65 4.14 16.98
N LYS A 181 -12.51 3.66 16.46
CA LYS A 181 -11.18 3.89 17.04
C LYS A 181 -10.36 4.81 16.16
#